data_a4a7df172eb6ba1c446e893a3efb8eb0
#
_entry.id   a4a7df172eb6ba1c446e893a3efb8eb0
#
_cell.length_a   1.000
_cell.length_b   1.000
_cell.length_c   1.000
_cell.angle_alpha   90.00
_cell.angle_beta   90.00
_cell.angle_gamma   90.00
#
_symmetry.space_group_name_H-M   'P 1'
#
loop_
_entity.id
_entity.type
_entity.pdbx_description
1 polymer ?
#
loop_
_entity_poly.entity_id
_entity_poly.type
_entity_poly.pdbx_seq_one_letter_code
_entity_poly.pdbx_strand_id
1 'polypeptide(L)'
;MQETKFLHRVSKGSRYNQIYIPREMENEFGVGDAVEVRLIERKPEIFVHKAKLTNFKEMLIKEIFKFLEKFKEIEQIFVVGSFLLEKTSYRDIDLVLLTKNEEYEEFDNKINEKISEEFNLKFHIISGEKNGLIEDLKFSPMMRSMFSHFTSNKKFEVPKERIIEKNNILLVLMAPEDLINYDLEDSRLYYNSLRKLFITERFLNNEEEDIVKAYEDIKKEIGDKLFEEIRKYEYISKKDKEKIRKVIAVKLKKLKRTINGKK
;
A
#
# COMPACT_ATOMS: atom_id res chain seq x y z
N MET A 1 12.76 11.04 49.43
CA MET A 1 11.51 10.36 49.06
C MET A 1 11.85 9.29 48.06
N GLN A 2 11.42 8.06 48.30
CA GLN A 2 11.61 6.97 47.36
C GLN A 2 10.57 7.16 46.22
N GLU A 3 11.03 7.17 44.98
CA GLU A 3 10.13 7.36 43.82
C GLU A 3 9.41 6.05 43.52
N THR A 4 8.12 6.01 43.80
CA THR A 4 7.26 4.83 43.50
C THR A 4 6.71 4.95 42.11
N LYS A 5 6.89 3.92 41.27
CA LYS A 5 6.45 3.89 39.86
C LYS A 5 5.67 2.63 39.55
N PHE A 6 4.62 2.78 38.75
CA PHE A 6 3.93 1.65 38.13
C PHE A 6 3.55 1.97 36.68
N LEU A 7 3.38 0.94 35.87
CA LEU A 7 2.92 1.04 34.49
C LEU A 7 1.47 0.60 34.43
N HIS A 8 0.60 1.43 33.88
CA HIS A 8 -0.79 1.08 33.68
C HIS A 8 -1.31 1.64 32.33
N ARG A 9 -2.21 0.91 31.70
CA ARG A 9 -2.86 1.37 30.47
C ARG A 9 -4.07 2.22 30.81
N VAL A 10 -4.23 3.34 30.11
CA VAL A 10 -5.42 4.17 30.23
C VAL A 10 -6.64 3.37 29.77
N SER A 11 -7.65 3.31 30.64
CA SER A 11 -8.92 2.62 30.38
C SER A 11 -10.03 3.63 30.09
N LYS A 12 -11.01 3.21 29.28
CA LYS A 12 -12.19 4.05 28.99
C LYS A 12 -13.16 3.96 30.18
N GLY A 13 -13.38 5.07 30.85
CA GLY A 13 -14.45 5.21 31.83
C GLY A 13 -15.78 5.67 31.18
N SER A 14 -16.81 5.83 31.99
CA SER A 14 -18.16 6.25 31.52
C SER A 14 -18.18 7.68 30.95
N ARG A 15 -17.39 8.60 31.50
CA ARG A 15 -17.32 10.01 31.08
C ARG A 15 -15.91 10.44 30.69
N TYR A 16 -14.89 9.88 31.34
CA TYR A 16 -13.47 10.27 31.13
C TYR A 16 -12.60 9.01 30.98
N ASN A 17 -11.43 9.19 30.36
CA ASN A 17 -10.39 8.15 30.40
C ASN A 17 -9.83 8.07 31.84
N GLN A 18 -9.53 6.85 32.29
CA GLN A 18 -9.15 6.58 33.68
C GLN A 18 -7.86 5.78 33.74
N ILE A 19 -7.07 6.06 34.75
CA ILE A 19 -5.91 5.28 35.16
C ILE A 19 -6.23 4.73 36.54
N TYR A 20 -6.16 3.40 36.69
CA TYR A 20 -6.40 2.73 37.97
C TYR A 20 -5.08 2.41 38.64
N ILE A 21 -4.99 2.67 39.94
CA ILE A 21 -3.88 2.19 40.74
C ILE A 21 -4.05 0.69 40.95
N PRO A 22 -3.06 -0.16 40.63
CA PRO A 22 -3.12 -1.59 40.89
C PRO A 22 -3.34 -1.90 42.38
N ARG A 23 -4.09 -2.92 42.69
CA ARG A 23 -4.39 -3.30 44.10
C ARG A 23 -3.13 -3.52 44.93
N GLU A 24 -2.11 -4.07 44.32
CA GLU A 24 -0.81 -4.31 44.96
C GLU A 24 -0.11 -3.01 45.39
N MET A 25 -0.50 -1.87 44.82
CA MET A 25 0.07 -0.56 45.08
C MET A 25 -0.82 0.34 45.95
N GLU A 26 -1.99 -0.14 46.39
CA GLU A 26 -2.96 0.65 47.19
C GLU A 26 -2.34 1.17 48.50
N ASN A 27 -1.38 0.45 49.08
CA ASN A 27 -0.68 0.88 50.31
C ASN A 27 0.34 2.00 50.06
N GLU A 28 0.75 2.21 48.82
CA GLU A 28 1.77 3.23 48.44
C GLU A 28 1.15 4.52 47.94
N PHE A 29 -0.12 4.48 47.51
CA PHE A 29 -0.86 5.61 46.96
C PHE A 29 -2.17 5.80 47.73
N GLY A 30 -2.26 6.83 48.51
CA GLY A 30 -3.43 7.17 49.31
C GLY A 30 -4.37 8.15 48.61
N VAL A 31 -5.64 8.19 49.10
CA VAL A 31 -6.59 9.20 48.61
C VAL A 31 -6.09 10.60 49.00
N GLY A 32 -5.89 11.48 48.01
CA GLY A 32 -5.36 12.84 48.20
C GLY A 32 -3.88 12.98 47.79
N ASP A 33 -3.19 11.91 47.47
CA ASP A 33 -1.86 11.98 46.95
C ASP A 33 -1.80 12.59 45.55
N ALA A 34 -0.80 13.44 45.29
CA ALA A 34 -0.55 13.98 43.96
C ALA A 34 0.36 13.06 43.18
N VAL A 35 -0.05 12.75 41.95
CA VAL A 35 0.70 11.89 41.03
C VAL A 35 1.04 12.59 39.73
N GLU A 36 2.22 12.34 39.19
CA GLU A 36 2.59 12.75 37.85
C GLU A 36 2.28 11.62 36.86
N VAL A 37 1.56 11.94 35.79
CA VAL A 37 1.23 11.00 34.72
C VAL A 37 2.09 11.27 33.50
N ARG A 38 2.96 10.32 33.12
CA ARG A 38 3.80 10.40 31.95
C ARG A 38 3.36 9.39 30.88
N LEU A 39 3.07 9.89 29.68
CA LEU A 39 2.83 9.02 28.54
C LEU A 39 4.15 8.38 28.09
N ILE A 40 4.26 7.06 28.19
CA ILE A 40 5.44 6.28 27.82
C ILE A 40 5.30 5.68 26.44
N GLU A 41 4.10 5.20 26.12
CA GLU A 41 3.80 4.56 24.83
C GLU A 41 2.38 4.95 24.38
N ARG A 42 2.22 5.23 23.11
CA ARG A 42 0.89 5.36 22.49
C ARG A 42 0.51 4.05 21.83
N LYS A 43 -0.77 3.67 21.95
CA LYS A 43 -1.30 2.57 21.14
C LYS A 43 -1.26 3.05 19.69
N PRO A 44 -0.62 2.30 18.78
CA PRO A 44 -0.62 2.66 17.37
C PRO A 44 -2.05 2.67 16.83
N GLU A 45 -2.43 3.78 16.21
CA GLU A 45 -3.69 3.89 15.48
C GLU A 45 -3.51 3.33 14.08
N ILE A 46 -4.52 2.60 13.59
CA ILE A 46 -4.55 2.14 12.21
C ILE A 46 -5.78 2.74 11.55
N PHE A 47 -5.54 3.50 10.50
CA PHE A 47 -6.58 3.97 9.59
C PHE A 47 -6.65 3.02 8.40
N VAL A 48 -7.82 2.40 8.20
CA VAL A 48 -8.02 1.38 7.16
C VAL A 48 -8.89 1.97 6.05
N HIS A 49 -8.40 1.89 4.81
CA HIS A 49 -9.15 2.26 3.62
C HIS A 49 -9.40 1.01 2.77
N LYS A 50 -10.66 0.56 2.72
CA LYS A 50 -11.17 -0.60 1.94
C LYS A 50 -10.47 -1.95 2.17
N ALA A 51 -9.38 -2.01 2.93
CA ALA A 51 -8.71 -3.27 3.22
C ALA A 51 -9.53 -4.09 4.26
N LYS A 52 -9.60 -5.39 4.04
CA LYS A 52 -10.17 -6.34 5.00
C LYS A 52 -9.02 -7.07 5.70
N LEU A 53 -8.70 -6.64 6.91
CA LEU A 53 -7.59 -7.19 7.68
C LEU A 53 -8.03 -8.41 8.48
N THR A 54 -7.23 -9.48 8.43
CA THR A 54 -7.28 -10.54 9.44
C THR A 54 -6.61 -10.06 10.71
N ASN A 55 -6.89 -10.70 11.85
CA ASN A 55 -6.25 -10.37 13.13
C ASN A 55 -4.71 -10.41 13.03
N PHE A 56 -4.17 -11.39 12.30
CA PHE A 56 -2.73 -11.50 12.08
C PHE A 56 -2.17 -10.29 11.32
N LYS A 57 -2.81 -9.90 10.20
CA LYS A 57 -2.37 -8.74 9.41
C LYS A 57 -2.46 -7.45 10.21
N GLU A 58 -3.52 -7.29 10.99
CA GLU A 58 -3.69 -6.12 11.86
C GLU A 58 -2.59 -6.04 12.92
N MET A 59 -2.26 -7.16 13.57
CA MET A 59 -1.17 -7.23 14.55
C MET A 59 0.18 -6.89 13.88
N LEU A 60 0.48 -7.52 12.75
CA LEU A 60 1.74 -7.29 12.04
C LEU A 60 1.88 -5.82 11.60
N ILE A 61 0.81 -5.21 11.06
CA ILE A 61 0.81 -3.79 10.68
C ILE A 61 1.08 -2.89 11.88
N LYS A 62 0.49 -3.19 13.05
CA LYS A 62 0.75 -2.43 14.29
C LYS A 62 2.21 -2.48 14.70
N GLU A 63 2.82 -3.65 14.65
CA GLU A 63 4.24 -3.80 14.98
C GLU A 63 5.14 -3.10 13.95
N ILE A 64 4.82 -3.18 12.66
CA ILE A 64 5.50 -2.43 11.60
C ILE A 64 5.43 -0.92 11.87
N PHE A 65 4.24 -0.39 12.16
CA PHE A 65 4.09 1.03 12.47
C PHE A 65 4.90 1.44 13.71
N LYS A 66 4.80 0.65 14.79
CA LYS A 66 5.55 0.89 16.02
C LYS A 66 7.07 0.87 15.79
N PHE A 67 7.57 -0.01 14.93
CA PHE A 67 8.97 -0.07 14.57
C PHE A 67 9.40 1.17 13.78
N LEU A 68 8.64 1.53 12.74
CA LEU A 68 8.97 2.64 11.86
C LEU A 68 8.79 4.02 12.52
N GLU A 69 7.89 4.17 13.50
CA GLU A 69 7.72 5.41 14.28
C GLU A 69 8.93 5.77 15.16
N LYS A 70 9.90 4.86 15.32
CA LYS A 70 11.17 5.16 15.99
C LYS A 70 12.07 6.07 15.12
N PHE A 71 11.86 6.12 13.83
CA PHE A 71 12.61 6.94 12.89
C PHE A 71 11.93 8.30 12.75
N LYS A 72 12.58 9.34 13.30
CA LYS A 72 12.04 10.71 13.38
C LYS A 72 11.84 11.36 12.01
N GLU A 73 12.54 10.87 11.00
CA GLU A 73 12.45 11.31 9.62
C GLU A 73 11.13 10.92 8.97
N ILE A 74 10.47 9.86 9.47
CA ILE A 74 9.21 9.35 8.91
C ILE A 74 8.04 10.15 9.46
N GLU A 75 7.31 10.81 8.59
CA GLU A 75 6.12 11.60 8.94
C GLU A 75 4.84 10.77 8.94
N GLN A 76 4.70 9.87 7.97
CA GLN A 76 3.52 9.00 7.81
C GLN A 76 3.92 7.69 7.12
N ILE A 77 3.24 6.62 7.50
CA ILE A 77 3.50 5.26 7.03
C ILE A 77 2.22 4.72 6.38
N PHE A 78 2.37 4.13 5.21
CA PHE A 78 1.31 3.39 4.55
C PHE A 78 1.77 1.96 4.28
N VAL A 79 0.89 1.00 4.54
CA VAL A 79 0.97 -0.33 3.97
C VAL A 79 0.00 -0.36 2.81
N VAL A 80 0.45 -0.80 1.64
CA VAL A 80 -0.33 -0.83 0.40
C VAL A 80 -0.18 -2.18 -0.30
N GLY A 81 -0.80 -2.35 -1.45
CA GLY A 81 -0.53 -3.48 -2.34
C GLY A 81 -1.17 -4.81 -1.95
N SER A 82 -0.58 -5.89 -2.44
CA SER A 82 -1.19 -7.23 -2.43
C SER A 82 -1.33 -7.84 -1.05
N PHE A 83 -0.49 -7.42 -0.09
CA PHE A 83 -0.58 -7.86 1.30
C PHE A 83 -1.95 -7.57 1.94
N LEU A 84 -2.60 -6.48 1.55
CA LEU A 84 -3.89 -6.05 2.11
C LEU A 84 -5.11 -6.77 1.50
N LEU A 85 -4.92 -7.53 0.42
CA LEU A 85 -6.00 -8.28 -0.20
C LEU A 85 -6.31 -9.55 0.61
N GLU A 86 -7.51 -10.12 0.42
CA GLU A 86 -7.97 -11.30 1.18
C GLU A 86 -7.09 -12.55 1.02
N LYS A 87 -6.30 -12.63 -0.05
CA LYS A 87 -5.40 -13.77 -0.30
C LYS A 87 -4.25 -13.84 0.70
N THR A 88 -3.89 -15.05 1.05
CA THR A 88 -2.83 -15.35 2.03
C THR A 88 -1.41 -15.38 1.43
N SER A 89 -1.29 -15.45 0.10
CA SER A 89 0.01 -15.48 -0.57
C SER A 89 0.43 -14.07 -1.00
N TYR A 90 1.40 -13.52 -0.34
CA TYR A 90 2.12 -12.30 -0.71
C TYR A 90 3.63 -12.60 -0.73
N ARG A 91 4.39 -11.87 -1.54
CA ARG A 91 5.84 -12.05 -1.66
C ARG A 91 6.61 -11.10 -0.79
N ASP A 92 6.08 -9.89 -0.70
CA ASP A 92 6.64 -8.75 -0.01
C ASP A 92 5.50 -7.91 0.58
N ILE A 93 5.86 -7.00 1.42
CA ILE A 93 4.95 -6.00 1.99
C ILE A 93 5.37 -4.65 1.40
N ASP A 94 4.46 -4.06 0.61
CA ASP A 94 4.71 -2.73 0.03
C ASP A 94 4.45 -1.65 1.07
N LEU A 95 5.45 -0.79 1.31
CA LEU A 95 5.38 0.36 2.19
C LEU A 95 5.58 1.65 1.40
N VAL A 96 4.74 2.64 1.68
CA VAL A 96 4.99 4.01 1.24
C VAL A 96 5.26 4.86 2.49
N LEU A 97 6.41 5.53 2.53
CA LEU A 97 6.86 6.32 3.66
C LEU A 97 6.89 7.79 3.26
N LEU A 98 6.13 8.64 3.95
CA LEU A 98 6.31 10.08 3.81
C LEU A 98 7.43 10.53 4.74
N THR A 99 8.42 11.17 4.17
CA THR A 99 9.62 11.61 4.88
C THR A 99 10.04 13.02 4.46
N LYS A 100 10.80 13.68 5.33
CA LYS A 100 11.48 14.94 5.03
C LYS A 100 12.87 14.76 4.43
N ASN A 101 13.34 13.52 4.36
CA ASN A 101 14.66 13.22 3.80
C ASN A 101 14.58 13.31 2.27
N GLU A 102 15.49 14.05 1.65
CA GLU A 102 15.57 14.23 0.20
C GLU A 102 16.37 13.10 -0.49
N GLU A 103 17.19 12.37 0.26
CA GLU A 103 17.99 11.24 -0.24
C GLU A 103 17.21 9.92 -0.12
N TYR A 104 16.13 9.81 -0.90
CA TYR A 104 15.16 8.71 -0.78
C TYR A 104 15.77 7.32 -0.99
N GLU A 105 16.62 7.14 -1.98
CA GLU A 105 17.17 5.81 -2.30
C GLU A 105 18.05 5.25 -1.16
N GLU A 106 18.93 6.08 -0.59
CA GLU A 106 19.77 5.68 0.55
C GLU A 106 18.90 5.42 1.79
N PHE A 107 17.91 6.27 2.01
CA PHE A 107 16.96 6.13 3.11
C PHE A 107 16.16 4.83 2.98
N ASP A 108 15.59 4.53 1.80
CA ASP A 108 14.82 3.33 1.52
C ASP A 108 15.65 2.06 1.76
N ASN A 109 16.88 2.02 1.27
CA ASN A 109 17.79 0.90 1.48
C ASN A 109 18.08 0.67 2.96
N LYS A 110 18.40 1.72 3.70
CA LYS A 110 18.66 1.67 5.15
C LYS A 110 17.45 1.18 5.94
N ILE A 111 16.25 1.69 5.64
CA ILE A 111 15.04 1.26 6.33
C ILE A 111 14.68 -0.17 5.95
N ASN A 112 14.82 -0.53 4.66
CA ASN A 112 14.51 -1.87 4.17
C ASN A 112 15.39 -2.95 4.84
N GLU A 113 16.68 -2.70 4.99
CA GLU A 113 17.60 -3.60 5.71
C GLU A 113 17.10 -3.82 7.14
N LYS A 114 16.92 -2.73 7.90
CA LYS A 114 16.53 -2.80 9.31
C LYS A 114 15.17 -3.46 9.55
N ILE A 115 14.16 -3.15 8.74
CA ILE A 115 12.83 -3.73 8.91
C ILE A 115 12.80 -5.20 8.47
N SER A 116 13.55 -5.55 7.42
CA SER A 116 13.66 -6.93 6.95
C SER A 116 14.36 -7.83 7.97
N GLU A 117 15.37 -7.33 8.66
CA GLU A 117 16.04 -8.01 9.76
C GLU A 117 15.10 -8.20 10.97
N GLU A 118 14.40 -7.14 11.39
CA GLU A 118 13.49 -7.16 12.55
C GLU A 118 12.35 -8.17 12.39
N PHE A 119 11.72 -8.20 11.19
CA PHE A 119 10.54 -9.03 10.96
C PHE A 119 10.82 -10.34 10.23
N ASN A 120 12.02 -10.54 9.72
CA ASN A 120 12.38 -11.66 8.84
C ASN A 120 11.41 -11.81 7.65
N LEU A 121 11.00 -10.67 7.07
CA LEU A 121 10.08 -10.56 5.93
C LEU A 121 10.71 -9.69 4.84
N LYS A 122 10.23 -9.85 3.61
CA LYS A 122 10.63 -8.97 2.50
C LYS A 122 9.73 -7.75 2.44
N PHE A 123 10.34 -6.60 2.32
CA PHE A 123 9.65 -5.34 2.14
C PHE A 123 10.06 -4.68 0.83
N HIS A 124 9.15 -3.93 0.25
CA HIS A 124 9.41 -3.00 -0.84
C HIS A 124 9.01 -1.61 -0.36
N ILE A 125 9.99 -0.72 -0.26
CA ILE A 125 9.80 0.63 0.30
C ILE A 125 9.88 1.65 -0.82
N ILE A 126 8.97 2.62 -0.77
CA ILE A 126 8.94 3.79 -1.62
C ILE A 126 8.80 4.99 -0.70
N SER A 127 9.81 5.85 -0.64
CA SER A 127 9.73 7.10 0.12
C SER A 127 9.46 8.30 -0.76
N GLY A 128 8.88 9.32 -0.18
CA GLY A 128 8.61 10.57 -0.86
C GLY A 128 8.02 11.62 0.06
N GLU A 129 7.81 12.81 -0.47
CA GLU A 129 7.11 13.89 0.20
C GLU A 129 5.61 13.77 0.07
N LYS A 130 4.88 14.34 1.04
CA LYS A 130 3.43 14.35 1.03
C LYS A 130 2.83 15.02 -0.21
N ASN A 131 3.41 16.14 -0.63
CA ASN A 131 2.91 16.86 -1.81
C ASN A 131 3.17 16.06 -3.09
N GLY A 132 4.33 15.42 -3.22
CA GLY A 132 4.64 14.51 -4.33
C GLY A 132 3.66 13.35 -4.41
N LEU A 133 3.36 12.68 -3.29
CA LEU A 133 2.34 11.62 -3.28
C LEU A 133 0.96 12.13 -3.71
N ILE A 134 0.53 13.30 -3.23
CA ILE A 134 -0.76 13.89 -3.62
C ILE A 134 -0.81 14.16 -5.12
N GLU A 135 0.25 14.71 -5.70
CA GLU A 135 0.34 14.93 -7.15
C GLU A 135 0.35 13.61 -7.92
N ASP A 136 1.16 12.64 -7.51
CA ASP A 136 1.18 11.31 -8.13
C ASP A 136 -0.21 10.65 -8.12
N LEU A 137 -0.96 10.80 -7.04
CA LEU A 137 -2.33 10.28 -6.94
C LEU A 137 -3.31 11.00 -7.88
N LYS A 138 -3.02 12.20 -8.34
CA LYS A 138 -3.85 12.89 -9.36
C LYS A 138 -3.51 12.43 -10.78
N PHE A 139 -2.25 12.19 -11.08
CA PHE A 139 -1.76 11.94 -12.44
C PHE A 139 -1.55 10.45 -12.77
N SER A 140 -1.20 9.61 -11.77
CA SER A 140 -0.77 8.24 -12.01
C SER A 140 -1.89 7.23 -11.75
N PRO A 141 -2.38 6.53 -12.79
CA PRO A 141 -3.33 5.43 -12.60
C PRO A 141 -2.75 4.31 -11.73
N MET A 142 -1.44 4.06 -11.82
CA MET A 142 -0.78 3.00 -11.07
C MET A 142 -0.69 3.34 -9.58
N MET A 143 -0.34 4.59 -9.24
CA MET A 143 -0.31 5.04 -7.84
C MET A 143 -1.72 5.00 -7.23
N ARG A 144 -2.76 5.45 -7.95
CA ARG A 144 -4.14 5.33 -7.50
C ARG A 144 -4.56 3.89 -7.23
N SER A 145 -4.17 2.98 -8.13
CA SER A 145 -4.46 1.55 -7.94
C SER A 145 -3.74 0.96 -6.74
N MET A 146 -2.51 1.38 -6.47
CA MET A 146 -1.77 0.98 -5.27
C MET A 146 -2.48 1.45 -4.00
N PHE A 147 -3.01 2.67 -4.01
CA PHE A 147 -3.77 3.27 -2.91
C PHE A 147 -5.27 2.94 -2.93
N SER A 148 -5.73 2.04 -3.80
CA SER A 148 -7.13 1.58 -3.77
C SER A 148 -7.47 0.83 -2.48
N HIS A 149 -6.48 0.18 -1.88
CA HIS A 149 -6.53 -0.46 -0.57
C HIS A 149 -5.27 -0.09 0.19
N PHE A 150 -5.41 0.57 1.31
CA PHE A 150 -4.27 0.91 2.16
C PHE A 150 -4.61 0.91 3.64
N THR A 151 -3.58 0.83 4.47
CA THR A 151 -3.64 1.19 5.89
C THR A 151 -2.57 2.22 6.18
N SER A 152 -2.82 3.11 7.14
CA SER A 152 -1.84 4.11 7.55
C SER A 152 -1.87 4.37 9.06
N ASN A 153 -0.78 4.90 9.59
CA ASN A 153 -0.69 5.32 10.99
C ASN A 153 -1.29 6.71 11.27
N LYS A 154 -1.66 7.45 10.21
CA LYS A 154 -2.37 8.75 10.30
C LYS A 154 -3.47 8.80 9.26
N LYS A 155 -4.51 9.59 9.55
CA LYS A 155 -5.60 9.80 8.59
C LYS A 155 -5.08 10.36 7.27
N PHE A 156 -5.53 9.77 6.17
CA PHE A 156 -5.21 10.21 4.82
C PHE A 156 -6.43 10.07 3.91
N GLU A 157 -6.62 11.05 3.05
CA GLU A 157 -7.72 11.06 2.08
C GLU A 157 -7.12 11.10 0.67
N VAL A 158 -7.45 10.09 -0.13
CA VAL A 158 -7.02 10.03 -1.54
C VAL A 158 -7.70 11.17 -2.31
N PRO A 159 -6.97 11.99 -3.06
CA PRO A 159 -7.55 13.05 -3.88
C PRO A 159 -8.60 12.51 -4.84
N LYS A 160 -9.77 13.18 -4.91
CA LYS A 160 -10.83 12.82 -5.89
C LYS A 160 -10.46 13.26 -7.30
N GLU A 161 -9.71 14.32 -7.40
CA GLU A 161 -9.24 14.90 -8.67
C GLU A 161 -8.42 13.90 -9.46
N ARG A 162 -8.65 13.85 -10.78
CA ARG A 162 -7.85 13.11 -11.76
C ARG A 162 -7.44 14.06 -12.88
N ILE A 163 -6.15 14.09 -13.15
CA ILE A 163 -5.59 14.91 -14.22
C ILE A 163 -5.03 13.95 -15.29
N ILE A 164 -5.65 13.99 -16.45
CA ILE A 164 -5.24 13.15 -17.58
C ILE A 164 -4.17 13.90 -18.36
N GLU A 165 -2.92 13.53 -18.11
CA GLU A 165 -1.79 14.03 -18.86
C GLU A 165 -1.32 12.97 -19.86
N LYS A 166 -1.34 13.33 -21.14
CA LYS A 166 -1.06 12.42 -22.25
C LYS A 166 0.29 11.73 -22.12
N ASN A 167 1.34 12.48 -21.76
CA ASN A 167 2.70 11.93 -21.69
C ASN A 167 2.83 10.90 -20.57
N ASN A 168 2.24 11.18 -19.41
CA ASN A 168 2.26 10.24 -18.28
C ASN A 168 1.53 8.93 -18.62
N ILE A 169 0.39 9.03 -19.29
CA ILE A 169 -0.33 7.82 -19.74
C ILE A 169 0.49 7.07 -20.79
N LEU A 170 1.11 7.74 -21.75
CA LEU A 170 1.94 7.09 -22.77
C LEU A 170 3.13 6.34 -22.15
N LEU A 171 3.79 6.91 -21.11
CA LEU A 171 4.85 6.22 -20.37
C LEU A 171 4.36 4.90 -19.75
N VAL A 172 3.17 4.90 -19.14
CA VAL A 172 2.59 3.67 -18.58
C VAL A 172 2.35 2.62 -19.67
N LEU A 173 1.99 3.05 -20.89
CA LEU A 173 1.67 2.16 -22.01
C LEU A 173 2.89 1.65 -22.78
N MET A 174 4.11 2.15 -22.56
CA MET A 174 5.32 1.70 -23.26
C MET A 174 5.58 0.19 -23.06
N ALA A 175 5.60 -0.29 -21.82
CA ALA A 175 5.87 -1.70 -21.55
C ALA A 175 4.84 -2.67 -22.18
N PRO A 176 3.51 -2.39 -22.16
CA PRO A 176 2.55 -3.12 -22.98
C PRO A 176 2.83 -3.08 -24.48
N GLU A 177 3.30 -1.96 -25.02
CA GLU A 177 3.64 -1.82 -26.44
C GLU A 177 4.86 -2.66 -26.81
N ASP A 178 5.90 -2.69 -25.98
CA ASP A 178 7.08 -3.51 -26.18
C ASP A 178 6.73 -5.01 -26.26
N LEU A 179 5.77 -5.49 -25.47
CA LEU A 179 5.30 -6.88 -25.51
C LEU A 179 4.63 -7.28 -26.83
N ILE A 180 4.11 -6.33 -27.59
CA ILE A 180 3.59 -6.61 -28.93
C ILE A 180 4.73 -6.74 -29.93
N ASN A 181 5.73 -5.88 -29.80
CA ASN A 181 6.82 -5.74 -30.77
C ASN A 181 7.92 -6.80 -30.56
N TYR A 182 8.11 -7.27 -29.33
CA TYR A 182 9.18 -8.21 -28.97
C TYR A 182 8.63 -9.51 -28.39
N ASP A 183 9.29 -10.64 -28.72
CA ASP A 183 8.93 -11.96 -28.17
C ASP A 183 9.65 -12.18 -26.83
N LEU A 184 9.05 -11.68 -25.76
CA LEU A 184 9.56 -11.78 -24.42
C LEU A 184 9.01 -13.02 -23.71
N GLU A 185 9.87 -13.72 -22.94
CA GLU A 185 9.48 -14.99 -22.32
C GLU A 185 8.94 -14.84 -20.89
N ASP A 186 9.29 -13.77 -20.19
CA ASP A 186 8.93 -13.57 -18.79
C ASP A 186 7.44 -13.28 -18.59
N SER A 187 6.73 -14.21 -17.94
CA SER A 187 5.31 -14.10 -17.63
C SER A 187 4.94 -12.88 -16.76
N ARG A 188 5.92 -12.35 -15.98
CA ARG A 188 5.74 -11.13 -15.18
C ARG A 188 5.42 -9.91 -16.06
N LEU A 189 6.04 -9.86 -17.24
CA LEU A 189 5.84 -8.75 -18.16
C LEU A 189 4.40 -8.75 -18.70
N TYR A 190 3.85 -9.91 -18.99
CA TYR A 190 2.46 -10.08 -19.45
C TYR A 190 1.48 -9.67 -18.34
N TYR A 191 1.70 -10.15 -17.11
CA TYR A 191 0.88 -9.77 -15.96
C TYR A 191 0.90 -8.26 -15.71
N ASN A 192 2.10 -7.67 -15.65
CA ASN A 192 2.25 -6.24 -15.39
C ASN A 192 1.64 -5.39 -16.52
N SER A 193 1.78 -5.81 -17.78
CA SER A 193 1.22 -5.10 -18.93
C SER A 193 -0.31 -5.12 -18.93
N LEU A 194 -0.92 -6.26 -18.66
CA LEU A 194 -2.38 -6.34 -18.52
C LEU A 194 -2.85 -5.44 -17.36
N ARG A 195 -2.22 -5.54 -16.20
CA ARG A 195 -2.56 -4.71 -15.06
C ARG A 195 -2.49 -3.21 -15.41
N LYS A 196 -1.41 -2.76 -16.05
CA LYS A 196 -1.25 -1.38 -16.49
C LYS A 196 -2.37 -0.93 -17.43
N LEU A 197 -2.73 -1.76 -18.42
CA LEU A 197 -3.77 -1.44 -19.39
C LEU A 197 -5.15 -1.31 -18.75
N PHE A 198 -5.55 -2.27 -17.93
CA PHE A 198 -6.89 -2.29 -17.33
C PHE A 198 -7.05 -1.19 -16.27
N ILE A 199 -6.03 -0.93 -15.47
CA ILE A 199 -6.02 0.20 -14.52
C ILE A 199 -6.07 1.54 -15.26
N THR A 200 -5.30 1.70 -16.35
CA THR A 200 -5.32 2.93 -17.15
C THR A 200 -6.67 3.12 -17.84
N GLU A 201 -7.31 2.05 -18.32
CA GLU A 201 -8.66 2.13 -18.88
C GLU A 201 -9.67 2.67 -17.86
N ARG A 202 -9.66 2.13 -16.64
CA ARG A 202 -10.51 2.61 -15.54
C ARG A 202 -10.25 4.07 -15.20
N PHE A 203 -8.99 4.48 -15.12
CA PHE A 203 -8.60 5.87 -14.88
C PHE A 203 -9.14 6.83 -15.97
N LEU A 204 -8.98 6.47 -17.24
CA LEU A 204 -9.46 7.27 -18.36
C LEU A 204 -11.00 7.33 -18.44
N ASN A 205 -11.69 6.29 -18.00
CA ASN A 205 -13.15 6.23 -17.94
C ASN A 205 -13.74 6.89 -16.68
N ASN A 206 -12.90 7.45 -15.82
CA ASN A 206 -13.30 7.99 -14.52
C ASN A 206 -13.96 6.94 -13.58
N GLU A 207 -13.56 5.67 -13.77
CA GLU A 207 -13.93 4.57 -12.90
C GLU A 207 -12.93 4.46 -11.74
N GLU A 208 -13.29 3.69 -10.72
CA GLU A 208 -12.40 3.42 -9.60
C GLU A 208 -11.24 2.51 -10.02
N GLU A 209 -10.00 2.92 -9.72
CA GLU A 209 -8.76 2.18 -10.05
C GLU A 209 -8.52 1.00 -9.08
N ASP A 210 -9.58 0.36 -8.63
CA ASP A 210 -9.56 -0.77 -7.72
C ASP A 210 -8.85 -1.97 -8.35
N ILE A 211 -7.78 -2.44 -7.71
CA ILE A 211 -6.95 -3.53 -8.21
C ILE A 211 -7.72 -4.86 -8.31
N VAL A 212 -8.67 -5.11 -7.39
CA VAL A 212 -9.48 -6.33 -7.40
C VAL A 212 -10.42 -6.33 -8.61
N LYS A 213 -11.07 -5.19 -8.88
CA LYS A 213 -11.92 -5.03 -10.07
C LYS A 213 -11.11 -5.16 -11.37
N ALA A 214 -9.89 -4.60 -11.42
CA ALA A 214 -8.99 -4.77 -12.56
C ALA A 214 -8.64 -6.25 -12.78
N TYR A 215 -8.41 -7.03 -11.73
CA TYR A 215 -8.17 -8.47 -11.85
C TYR A 215 -9.38 -9.23 -12.38
N GLU A 216 -10.59 -8.87 -11.94
CA GLU A 216 -11.83 -9.47 -12.48
C GLU A 216 -11.99 -9.16 -13.96
N ASP A 217 -11.69 -7.95 -14.39
CA ASP A 217 -11.77 -7.56 -15.79
C ASP A 217 -10.71 -8.28 -16.64
N ILE A 218 -9.49 -8.45 -16.14
CA ILE A 218 -8.45 -9.25 -16.82
C ILE A 218 -8.90 -10.72 -16.95
N LYS A 219 -9.44 -11.31 -15.88
CA LYS A 219 -9.93 -12.70 -15.88
C LYS A 219 -11.02 -12.93 -16.91
N LYS A 220 -11.93 -11.99 -17.09
CA LYS A 220 -12.97 -12.06 -18.13
C LYS A 220 -12.38 -12.16 -19.55
N GLU A 221 -11.25 -11.47 -19.80
CA GLU A 221 -10.62 -11.43 -21.12
C GLU A 221 -9.72 -12.65 -21.41
N ILE A 222 -8.92 -13.08 -20.45
CA ILE A 222 -7.94 -14.17 -20.68
C ILE A 222 -8.33 -15.50 -20.03
N GLY A 223 -9.28 -15.50 -19.10
CA GLY A 223 -9.70 -16.64 -18.29
C GLY A 223 -8.96 -16.76 -16.98
N ASP A 224 -9.64 -17.35 -15.97
CA ASP A 224 -9.12 -17.46 -14.60
C ASP A 224 -7.81 -18.22 -14.51
N LYS A 225 -7.72 -19.38 -15.20
CA LYS A 225 -6.55 -20.25 -15.15
C LYS A 225 -5.30 -19.50 -15.64
N LEU A 226 -5.36 -18.91 -16.82
CA LEU A 226 -4.25 -18.19 -17.42
C LEU A 226 -3.86 -16.95 -16.60
N PHE A 227 -4.86 -16.26 -16.02
CA PHE A 227 -4.58 -15.15 -15.10
C PHE A 227 -3.79 -15.60 -13.86
N GLU A 228 -4.16 -16.72 -13.24
CA GLU A 228 -3.44 -17.20 -12.05
C GLU A 228 -2.03 -17.71 -12.40
N GLU A 229 -1.83 -18.32 -13.56
CA GLU A 229 -0.51 -18.74 -14.06
C GLU A 229 0.42 -17.53 -14.24
N ILE A 230 0.00 -16.49 -14.99
CA ILE A 230 0.85 -15.30 -15.18
C ILE A 230 1.07 -14.52 -13.88
N ARG A 231 0.10 -14.52 -12.98
CA ARG A 231 0.20 -13.85 -11.69
C ARG A 231 1.20 -14.52 -10.75
N LYS A 232 1.32 -15.85 -10.84
CA LYS A 232 2.33 -16.63 -10.09
C LYS A 232 3.68 -16.66 -10.79
N TYR A 233 3.78 -16.06 -12.00
CA TYR A 233 4.95 -16.08 -12.85
C TYR A 233 5.33 -17.48 -13.32
N GLU A 234 4.32 -18.33 -13.48
CA GLU A 234 4.47 -19.66 -14.04
C GLU A 234 4.76 -19.58 -15.55
N TYR A 235 5.30 -20.65 -16.11
CA TYR A 235 5.50 -20.75 -17.55
C TYR A 235 4.16 -20.72 -18.27
N ILE A 236 4.06 -19.96 -19.35
CA ILE A 236 2.89 -19.90 -20.23
C ILE A 236 3.25 -20.36 -21.65
N SER A 237 2.33 -21.10 -22.27
CA SER A 237 2.53 -21.63 -23.62
C SER A 237 2.62 -20.50 -24.66
N LYS A 238 3.25 -20.79 -25.82
CA LYS A 238 3.27 -19.84 -26.96
C LYS A 238 1.85 -19.43 -27.38
N LYS A 239 0.89 -20.34 -27.39
CA LYS A 239 -0.51 -20.08 -27.71
C LYS A 239 -1.14 -19.08 -26.72
N ASP A 240 -0.84 -19.22 -25.43
CA ASP A 240 -1.36 -18.34 -24.40
C ASP A 240 -0.71 -16.95 -24.46
N LYS A 241 0.61 -16.88 -24.74
CA LYS A 241 1.29 -15.61 -25.02
C LYS A 241 0.63 -14.87 -26.19
N GLU A 242 0.35 -15.56 -27.29
CA GLU A 242 -0.34 -14.97 -28.46
C GLU A 242 -1.76 -14.49 -28.11
N LYS A 243 -2.50 -15.24 -27.27
CA LYS A 243 -3.82 -14.82 -26.78
C LYS A 243 -3.70 -13.52 -26.00
N ILE A 244 -2.78 -13.43 -25.06
CA ILE A 244 -2.57 -12.23 -24.23
C ILE A 244 -2.14 -11.05 -25.11
N ARG A 245 -1.21 -11.24 -26.05
CA ARG A 245 -0.78 -10.19 -26.99
C ARG A 245 -1.92 -9.62 -27.81
N LYS A 246 -2.86 -10.44 -28.26
CA LYS A 246 -4.06 -9.96 -28.94
C LYS A 246 -4.92 -9.06 -28.05
N VAL A 247 -5.13 -9.44 -26.79
CA VAL A 247 -5.85 -8.61 -25.81
C VAL A 247 -5.11 -7.28 -25.58
N ILE A 248 -3.80 -7.33 -25.37
CA ILE A 248 -2.96 -6.13 -25.22
C ILE A 248 -3.08 -5.21 -26.44
N ALA A 249 -2.96 -5.73 -27.65
CA ALA A 249 -3.03 -4.95 -28.88
C ALA A 249 -4.37 -4.23 -29.04
N VAL A 250 -5.48 -4.93 -28.80
CA VAL A 250 -6.84 -4.36 -28.87
C VAL A 250 -7.01 -3.24 -27.84
N LYS A 251 -6.62 -3.50 -26.59
CA LYS A 251 -6.71 -2.53 -25.51
C LYS A 251 -5.83 -1.29 -25.75
N LEU A 252 -4.59 -1.48 -26.17
CA LEU A 252 -3.68 -0.37 -26.52
C LEU A 252 -4.27 0.53 -27.61
N LYS A 253 -4.80 -0.08 -28.68
CA LYS A 253 -5.44 0.68 -29.77
C LYS A 253 -6.59 1.53 -29.26
N LYS A 254 -7.43 0.95 -28.39
CA LYS A 254 -8.57 1.65 -27.76
C LYS A 254 -8.09 2.81 -26.90
N LEU A 255 -7.12 2.58 -25.99
CA LEU A 255 -6.61 3.60 -25.08
C LEU A 255 -5.93 4.75 -25.83
N LYS A 256 -5.08 4.45 -26.82
CA LYS A 256 -4.43 5.49 -27.66
C LYS A 256 -5.47 6.37 -28.40
N ARG A 257 -6.58 5.80 -28.86
CA ARG A 257 -7.68 6.58 -29.46
C ARG A 257 -8.36 7.48 -28.42
N THR A 258 -8.65 6.96 -27.23
CA THR A 258 -9.26 7.74 -26.15
C THR A 258 -8.38 8.91 -25.70
N ILE A 259 -7.06 8.70 -25.59
CA ILE A 259 -6.11 9.75 -25.21
C ILE A 259 -6.03 10.84 -26.29
N ASN A 260 -6.02 10.46 -27.58
CA ASN A 260 -5.93 11.39 -28.68
C ASN A 260 -7.24 12.15 -28.95
N GLY A 261 -8.38 11.61 -28.53
CA GLY A 261 -9.71 12.25 -28.65
C GLY A 261 -10.11 13.13 -27.47
N LYS A 262 -9.42 13.04 -26.34
CA LYS A 262 -9.59 13.96 -25.20
C LYS A 262 -8.63 15.14 -25.41
N LYS A 263 -9.15 16.23 -26.03
CA LYS A 263 -8.50 17.54 -26.09
C LYS A 263 -8.89 18.40 -24.91
#